data_b8c2022ecf7fe16b30269174dfeeaf95
#
_entry.id   b8c2022ecf7fe16b30269174dfeeaf95
#
_cell.length_a   1.000
_cell.length_b   1.000
_cell.length_c   1.000
_cell.angle_alpha   90.00
_cell.angle_beta   90.00
_cell.angle_gamma   90.00
#
_symmetry.space_group_name_H-M   'P 1'
#
loop_
_entity.id
_entity.type
_entity.pdbx_description
1 polymer ?
#
loop_
_entity_poly.entity_id
_entity_poly.type
_entity_poly.pdbx_seq_one_letter_code
_entity_poly.pdbx_strand_id
1 'polypeptide(L)'
;MTDTTVDIAFSPCPNDTFIFHAMLHGLVEKDGLDFRHHMDDIEVLNKKAVLKTFPVTKLSFFAYLKLRKYYEILDAGSALGFGCGPLLICKNPGINLKTAKVSIPGELTTANLLLKLWNPKIKNCVITRFDNILSGVESGEFDAGLIIHESRFVYKDFGLKKIVDLGLWWEQETEIGRAHV
;
A
#
# COMPACT_ATOMS: atom_id res chain seq x y z
N MET A 1 -33.76 18.76 4.34
CA MET A 1 -32.37 19.01 4.68
C MET A 1 -31.56 18.73 3.43
N THR A 2 -30.73 19.64 3.00
CA THR A 2 -29.85 19.41 1.82
C THR A 2 -28.74 18.46 2.25
N ASP A 3 -28.77 17.24 1.74
CA ASP A 3 -27.67 16.27 2.00
C ASP A 3 -26.37 16.86 1.50
N THR A 4 -25.36 16.90 2.38
CA THR A 4 -24.03 17.35 2.01
C THR A 4 -23.28 16.19 1.38
N THR A 5 -22.98 16.28 0.08
CA THR A 5 -22.20 15.25 -0.63
C THR A 5 -20.70 15.40 -0.33
N VAL A 6 -20.08 14.33 0.10
CA VAL A 6 -18.65 14.24 0.38
C VAL A 6 -17.98 13.26 -0.59
N ASP A 7 -16.94 13.71 -1.29
CA ASP A 7 -16.12 12.83 -2.10
C ASP A 7 -15.15 12.03 -1.21
N ILE A 8 -15.23 10.70 -1.29
CA ILE A 8 -14.33 9.78 -0.59
C ILE A 8 -13.57 8.91 -1.58
N ALA A 9 -12.27 8.78 -1.39
CA ALA A 9 -11.42 7.97 -2.25
C ALA A 9 -10.71 6.86 -1.48
N PHE A 10 -10.71 5.64 -2.02
CA PHE A 10 -10.08 4.46 -1.40
C PHE A 10 -9.67 3.45 -2.47
N SER A 11 -8.89 2.44 -2.07
CA SER A 11 -8.40 1.45 -3.03
C SER A 11 -9.40 0.31 -3.26
N PRO A 12 -9.35 -0.38 -4.42
CA PRO A 12 -10.19 -1.55 -4.67
C PRO A 12 -9.72 -2.80 -3.92
N CYS A 13 -8.79 -2.68 -2.97
CA CYS A 13 -8.31 -3.82 -2.20
C CYS A 13 -9.42 -4.38 -1.28
N PRO A 14 -9.38 -5.68 -0.93
CA PRO A 14 -10.37 -6.30 -0.06
C PRO A 14 -10.57 -5.61 1.28
N ASN A 15 -9.52 -5.04 1.87
CA ASN A 15 -9.62 -4.33 3.14
C ASN A 15 -10.50 -3.07 3.03
N ASP A 16 -10.23 -2.23 2.03
CA ASP A 16 -10.95 -0.97 1.86
C ASP A 16 -12.39 -1.21 1.41
N THR A 17 -12.61 -2.12 0.47
CA THR A 17 -13.96 -2.47 0.03
C THR A 17 -14.80 -3.06 1.15
N PHE A 18 -14.21 -3.83 2.07
CA PHE A 18 -14.89 -4.33 3.26
C PHE A 18 -15.23 -3.19 4.24
N ILE A 19 -14.26 -2.31 4.55
CA ILE A 19 -14.43 -1.20 5.50
C ILE A 19 -15.58 -0.28 5.07
N PHE A 20 -15.63 0.09 3.80
CA PHE A 20 -16.59 1.08 3.30
C PHE A 20 -17.90 0.49 2.78
N HIS A 21 -18.04 -0.85 2.75
CA HIS A 21 -19.21 -1.52 2.18
C HIS A 21 -20.54 -1.03 2.76
N ALA A 22 -20.67 -1.08 4.07
CA ALA A 22 -21.93 -0.74 4.75
C ALA A 22 -22.35 0.72 4.50
N MET A 23 -21.40 1.63 4.55
CA MET A 23 -21.62 3.06 4.31
C MET A 23 -22.10 3.33 2.87
N LEU A 24 -21.45 2.70 1.88
CA LEU A 24 -21.75 2.90 0.46
C LEU A 24 -23.08 2.29 0.05
N HIS A 25 -23.49 1.19 0.68
CA HIS A 25 -24.74 0.51 0.40
C HIS A 25 -25.92 0.98 1.29
N GLY A 26 -25.73 2.04 2.08
CA GLY A 26 -26.81 2.59 2.93
C GLY A 26 -27.22 1.66 4.07
N LEU A 27 -26.33 0.79 4.53
CA LEU A 27 -26.59 -0.16 5.62
C LEU A 27 -26.32 0.44 7.01
N VAL A 28 -25.82 1.68 7.05
CA VAL A 28 -25.57 2.46 8.28
C VAL A 28 -26.10 3.87 8.09
N GLU A 29 -26.49 4.51 9.20
CA GLU A 29 -26.89 5.92 9.20
C GLU A 29 -25.69 6.80 8.82
N LYS A 30 -25.97 7.87 8.09
CA LYS A 30 -24.97 8.79 7.55
C LYS A 30 -25.15 10.24 8.02
N ASP A 31 -26.02 10.48 8.99
CA ASP A 31 -26.27 11.78 9.64
C ASP A 31 -26.44 12.96 8.66
N GLY A 32 -27.17 12.74 7.55
CA GLY A 32 -27.41 13.75 6.52
C GLY A 32 -26.23 13.96 5.55
N LEU A 33 -25.21 13.09 5.59
CA LEU A 33 -24.14 13.05 4.60
C LEU A 33 -24.49 12.09 3.47
N ASP A 34 -24.12 12.44 2.26
CA ASP A 34 -24.07 11.52 1.12
C ASP A 34 -22.63 11.36 0.65
N PHE A 35 -22.25 10.15 0.22
CA PHE A 35 -20.87 9.83 -0.16
C PHE A 35 -20.75 9.45 -1.63
N ARG A 36 -19.97 10.23 -2.38
CA ARG A 36 -19.56 9.88 -3.72
C ARG A 36 -18.18 9.23 -3.68
N HIS A 37 -18.11 7.94 -3.98
CA HIS A 37 -16.87 7.19 -3.87
C HIS A 37 -16.07 7.18 -5.18
N HIS A 38 -14.75 7.15 -5.03
CA HIS A 38 -13.76 7.03 -6.09
C HIS A 38 -12.79 5.91 -5.74
N MET A 39 -12.53 4.99 -6.67
CA MET A 39 -11.59 3.89 -6.46
C MET A 39 -10.38 4.02 -7.39
N ASP A 40 -9.18 3.98 -6.80
CA ASP A 40 -7.91 3.99 -7.50
C ASP A 40 -6.85 3.18 -6.75
N ASP A 41 -5.78 2.82 -7.44
CA ASP A 41 -4.59 2.23 -6.82
C ASP A 41 -4.00 3.16 -5.75
N ILE A 42 -3.39 2.57 -4.70
CA ILE A 42 -2.89 3.31 -3.54
C ILE A 42 -1.83 4.37 -3.91
N GLU A 43 -0.98 4.13 -4.90
CA GLU A 43 0.00 5.12 -5.33
C GLU A 43 -0.66 6.27 -6.10
N VAL A 44 -1.72 5.99 -6.85
CA VAL A 44 -2.54 7.01 -7.50
C VAL A 44 -3.24 7.87 -6.44
N LEU A 45 -3.81 7.25 -5.40
CA LEU A 45 -4.43 7.96 -4.28
C LEU A 45 -3.40 8.82 -3.53
N ASN A 46 -2.20 8.30 -3.25
CA ASN A 46 -1.11 9.06 -2.65
C ASN A 46 -0.76 10.31 -3.48
N LYS A 47 -0.67 10.18 -4.81
CA LYS A 47 -0.40 11.31 -5.71
C LYS A 47 -1.55 12.31 -5.74
N LYS A 48 -2.80 11.84 -5.78
CA LYS A 48 -4.00 12.69 -5.69
C LYS A 48 -4.08 13.42 -4.35
N ALA A 49 -3.67 12.79 -3.24
CA ALA A 49 -3.57 13.43 -1.94
C ALA A 49 -2.53 14.57 -1.92
N VAL A 50 -1.38 14.40 -2.57
CA VAL A 50 -0.39 15.49 -2.75
C VAL A 50 -1.03 16.69 -3.47
N LEU A 51 -1.91 16.45 -4.43
CA LEU A 51 -2.67 17.47 -5.16
C LEU A 51 -3.92 17.95 -4.41
N LYS A 52 -4.23 17.36 -3.23
CA LYS A 52 -5.42 17.68 -2.41
C LYS A 52 -6.73 17.49 -3.18
N THR A 53 -6.79 16.46 -4.02
CA THR A 53 -7.93 16.23 -4.93
C THR A 53 -9.21 15.85 -4.17
N PHE A 54 -9.09 15.07 -3.10
CA PHE A 54 -10.24 14.59 -2.33
C PHE A 54 -10.20 15.11 -0.89
N PRO A 55 -11.33 15.52 -0.33
CA PRO A 55 -11.43 15.91 1.07
C PRO A 55 -11.23 14.72 2.03
N VAL A 56 -11.68 13.53 1.63
CA VAL A 56 -11.49 12.28 2.38
C VAL A 56 -10.84 11.25 1.47
N THR A 57 -9.71 10.68 1.90
CA THR A 57 -8.99 9.70 1.08
C THR A 57 -8.23 8.70 1.92
N LYS A 58 -8.19 7.46 1.46
CA LYS A 58 -7.19 6.49 1.92
C LYS A 58 -5.85 6.88 1.35
N LEU A 59 -4.83 6.81 2.17
CA LEU A 59 -3.44 7.01 1.74
C LEU A 59 -2.48 6.21 2.63
N SER A 60 -1.29 5.99 2.12
CA SER A 60 -0.25 5.31 2.88
C SER A 60 0.24 6.16 4.04
N PHE A 61 0.57 5.56 5.19
CA PHE A 61 1.15 6.30 6.32
C PHE A 61 2.41 7.08 5.93
N PHE A 62 3.22 6.56 5.03
CA PHE A 62 4.38 7.29 4.53
C PHE A 62 3.98 8.56 3.77
N ALA A 63 2.94 8.50 2.96
CA ALA A 63 2.38 9.69 2.31
C ALA A 63 1.82 10.66 3.36
N TYR A 64 1.08 10.16 4.35
CA TYR A 64 0.54 10.98 5.43
C TYR A 64 1.63 11.74 6.20
N LEU A 65 2.76 11.12 6.54
CA LEU A 65 3.87 11.80 7.21
C LEU A 65 4.33 13.07 6.48
N LYS A 66 4.24 13.07 5.14
CA LYS A 66 4.56 14.24 4.30
C LYS A 66 3.40 15.23 4.20
N LEU A 67 2.16 14.77 4.36
CA LEU A 67 0.94 15.53 4.14
C LEU A 67 0.22 15.95 5.42
N ARG A 68 0.76 15.66 6.60
CA ARG A 68 0.17 15.94 7.92
C ARG A 68 -0.21 17.41 8.18
N LYS A 69 0.24 18.33 7.34
CA LYS A 69 -0.18 19.74 7.39
C LYS A 69 -1.50 20.02 6.67
N TYR A 70 -1.96 19.05 5.86
CA TYR A 70 -3.11 19.19 4.97
C TYR A 70 -4.22 18.18 5.25
N TYR A 71 -3.88 17.06 5.85
CA TYR A 71 -4.80 15.98 6.18
C TYR A 71 -4.67 15.61 7.65
N GLU A 72 -5.80 15.25 8.24
CA GLU A 72 -5.90 14.68 9.57
C GLU A 72 -6.31 13.21 9.47
N ILE A 73 -5.82 12.38 10.40
CA ILE A 73 -6.23 10.97 10.47
C ILE A 73 -7.57 10.92 11.19
N LEU A 74 -8.54 10.25 10.59
CA LEU A 74 -9.81 9.95 11.22
C LEU A 74 -9.66 8.77 12.19
N ASP A 75 -10.50 8.73 13.20
CA ASP A 75 -10.52 7.66 14.23
C ASP A 75 -11.03 6.31 13.68
N ALA A 76 -11.47 6.29 12.40
CA ALA A 76 -11.98 5.11 11.73
C ALA A 76 -11.45 4.99 10.30
N GLY A 77 -11.57 3.78 9.71
CA GLY A 77 -11.24 3.56 8.30
C GLY A 77 -9.79 3.15 8.04
N SER A 78 -8.93 3.02 9.05
CA SER A 78 -7.58 2.51 8.90
C SER A 78 -7.50 0.99 9.05
N ALA A 79 -6.42 0.40 8.56
CA ALA A 79 -6.10 -1.01 8.75
C ALA A 79 -4.73 -1.16 9.41
N LEU A 80 -4.66 -1.97 10.48
CA LEU A 80 -3.44 -2.32 11.19
C LEU A 80 -3.16 -3.81 11.04
N GLY A 81 -1.94 -4.19 10.74
CA GLY A 81 -1.53 -5.58 10.57
C GLY A 81 -0.34 -5.97 11.44
N PHE A 82 -0.40 -7.18 12.00
CA PHE A 82 0.70 -7.84 12.69
C PHE A 82 1.04 -9.15 11.96
N GLY A 83 2.32 -9.51 11.91
CA GLY A 83 2.78 -10.73 11.25
C GLY A 83 2.50 -10.80 9.74
N CYS A 84 2.02 -9.70 9.14
CA CYS A 84 1.73 -9.61 7.71
C CYS A 84 2.30 -8.33 7.13
N GLY A 85 3.12 -8.37 6.08
CA GLY A 85 3.78 -7.19 5.56
C GLY A 85 4.24 -7.26 4.12
N PRO A 86 4.81 -6.18 3.62
CA PRO A 86 5.45 -6.22 2.32
C PRO A 86 6.54 -7.29 2.30
N LEU A 87 6.58 -8.08 1.24
CA LEU A 87 7.65 -9.02 0.99
C LEU A 87 8.54 -8.52 -0.14
N LEU A 88 9.85 -8.55 0.04
CA LEU A 88 10.77 -8.47 -1.08
C LEU A 88 11.00 -9.89 -1.62
N ILE A 89 10.66 -10.10 -2.89
CA ILE A 89 10.72 -11.40 -3.56
C ILE A 89 11.61 -11.35 -4.79
N CYS A 90 12.14 -12.50 -5.21
CA CYS A 90 12.96 -12.64 -6.40
C CYS A 90 12.90 -14.08 -6.95
N LYS A 91 13.44 -14.31 -8.14
CA LYS A 91 13.69 -15.65 -8.67
C LYS A 91 14.90 -16.31 -8.01
N ASN A 92 16.00 -15.58 -7.94
CA ASN A 92 17.31 -16.05 -7.45
C ASN A 92 17.74 -15.27 -6.21
N PRO A 93 17.75 -15.86 -5.01
CA PRO A 93 18.09 -15.14 -3.76
C PRO A 93 19.50 -14.58 -3.69
N GLY A 94 20.43 -15.06 -4.55
CA GLY A 94 21.81 -14.58 -4.62
C GLY A 94 22.02 -13.28 -5.41
N ILE A 95 20.97 -12.54 -5.78
CA ILE A 95 21.09 -11.30 -6.52
C ILE A 95 21.80 -10.21 -5.71
N ASN A 96 22.55 -9.36 -6.40
CA ASN A 96 23.14 -8.17 -5.79
C ASN A 96 22.12 -7.04 -5.72
N LEU A 97 21.51 -6.84 -4.57
CA LEU A 97 20.49 -5.82 -4.37
C LEU A 97 20.94 -4.37 -4.62
N LYS A 98 22.26 -4.08 -4.64
CA LYS A 98 22.76 -2.73 -4.94
C LYS A 98 22.56 -2.36 -6.42
N THR A 99 22.60 -3.36 -7.30
CA THR A 99 22.50 -3.18 -8.76
C THR A 99 21.17 -3.68 -9.32
N ALA A 100 20.45 -4.49 -8.54
CA ALA A 100 19.19 -5.09 -8.95
C ALA A 100 18.12 -4.04 -9.33
N LYS A 101 17.38 -4.32 -10.40
CA LYS A 101 16.20 -3.58 -10.80
C LYS A 101 15.02 -4.07 -9.98
N VAL A 102 14.57 -3.27 -9.02
CA VAL A 102 13.53 -3.64 -8.06
C VAL A 102 12.20 -2.96 -8.40
N SER A 103 11.17 -3.77 -8.65
CA SER A 103 9.81 -3.26 -8.81
C SER A 103 9.19 -2.94 -7.46
N ILE A 104 8.57 -1.75 -7.33
CA ILE A 104 7.90 -1.29 -6.10
C ILE A 104 6.48 -0.82 -6.40
N PRO A 105 5.52 -0.97 -5.47
CA PRO A 105 4.12 -0.59 -5.70
C PRO A 105 3.89 0.92 -5.75
N GLY A 106 4.85 1.71 -5.27
CA GLY A 106 4.76 3.17 -5.32
C GLY A 106 5.81 3.84 -4.46
N GLU A 107 6.15 5.07 -4.81
CA GLU A 107 7.19 5.85 -4.13
C GLU A 107 6.77 6.26 -2.72
N LEU A 108 5.50 6.62 -2.53
CA LEU A 108 4.94 7.11 -1.28
C LEU A 108 4.29 6.00 -0.43
N THR A 109 4.42 4.74 -0.84
CA THR A 109 3.86 3.61 -0.09
C THR A 109 4.68 3.32 1.18
N THR A 110 4.01 2.87 2.25
CA THR A 110 4.68 2.40 3.47
C THR A 110 5.61 1.22 3.17
N ALA A 111 5.26 0.39 2.19
CA ALA A 111 6.12 -0.69 1.71
C ALA A 111 7.49 -0.17 1.24
N ASN A 112 7.51 0.87 0.42
CA ASN A 112 8.76 1.49 -0.04
C ASN A 112 9.54 2.17 1.09
N LEU A 113 8.85 2.77 2.07
CA LEU A 113 9.52 3.30 3.27
C LEU A 113 10.27 2.18 4.00
N LEU A 114 9.61 1.06 4.27
CA LEU A 114 10.22 -0.07 4.96
C LEU A 114 11.40 -0.65 4.17
N LEU A 115 11.28 -0.76 2.83
CA LEU A 115 12.38 -1.19 1.97
C LEU A 115 13.60 -0.27 2.10
N LYS A 116 13.39 1.04 2.08
CA LYS A 116 14.47 2.05 2.22
C LYS A 116 15.11 2.03 3.60
N LEU A 117 14.33 1.79 4.66
CA LEU A 117 14.84 1.67 6.03
C LEU A 117 15.65 0.38 6.19
N TRP A 118 15.15 -0.75 5.67
CA TRP A 118 15.82 -2.03 5.74
C TRP A 118 17.13 -2.06 4.94
N ASN A 119 17.10 -1.56 3.71
CA ASN A 119 18.29 -1.54 2.85
C ASN A 119 18.38 -0.27 1.99
N PRO A 120 18.99 0.80 2.52
CA PRO A 120 19.12 2.08 1.80
C PRO A 120 20.03 2.00 0.56
N LYS A 121 20.70 0.87 0.32
CA LYS A 121 21.56 0.66 -0.86
C LYS A 121 20.78 0.28 -2.11
N ILE A 122 19.50 -0.10 -1.99
CA ILE A 122 18.62 -0.35 -3.13
C ILE A 122 18.21 1.01 -3.72
N LYS A 123 18.71 1.33 -4.91
CA LYS A 123 18.50 2.62 -5.58
C LYS A 123 17.74 2.51 -6.89
N ASN A 124 17.87 1.39 -7.60
CA ASN A 124 17.23 1.17 -8.91
C ASN A 124 15.81 0.61 -8.71
N CYS A 125 14.89 1.49 -8.30
CA CYS A 125 13.49 1.14 -8.07
C CYS A 125 12.63 1.62 -9.24
N VAL A 126 11.73 0.75 -9.71
CA VAL A 126 10.74 1.05 -10.77
C VAL A 126 9.34 0.94 -10.17
N ILE A 127 8.56 2.00 -10.31
CA ILE A 127 7.16 2.02 -9.86
C ILE A 127 6.34 1.16 -10.82
N THR A 128 5.66 0.17 -10.27
CA THR A 128 4.82 -0.76 -11.02
C THR A 128 3.52 -0.97 -10.25
N ARG A 129 2.40 -1.01 -10.94
CA ARG A 129 1.12 -1.33 -10.31
C ARG A 129 1.24 -2.68 -9.60
N PHE A 130 0.71 -2.77 -8.37
CA PHE A 130 0.99 -3.87 -7.44
C PHE A 130 0.66 -5.26 -8.00
N ASP A 131 -0.38 -5.37 -8.83
CA ASP A 131 -0.82 -6.63 -9.46
C ASP A 131 0.11 -7.12 -10.59
N ASN A 132 0.94 -6.24 -11.16
CA ASN A 132 1.90 -6.59 -12.21
C ASN A 132 3.30 -6.95 -11.67
N ILE A 133 3.54 -6.80 -10.37
CA ILE A 133 4.89 -7.04 -9.80
C ILE A 133 5.27 -8.52 -9.87
N LEU A 134 4.35 -9.43 -9.53
CA LEU A 134 4.63 -10.87 -9.56
C LEU A 134 5.04 -11.35 -10.95
N SER A 135 4.23 -11.02 -11.96
CA SER A 135 4.49 -11.41 -13.36
C SER A 135 5.77 -10.76 -13.91
N GLY A 136 6.05 -9.51 -13.53
CA GLY A 136 7.29 -8.83 -13.93
C GLY A 136 8.55 -9.47 -13.36
N VAL A 137 8.51 -9.96 -12.12
CA VAL A 137 9.64 -10.71 -11.53
C VAL A 137 9.73 -12.12 -12.11
N GLU A 138 8.59 -12.79 -12.33
CA GLU A 138 8.54 -14.12 -12.95
C GLU A 138 9.10 -14.09 -14.37
N SER A 139 8.76 -13.11 -15.19
CA SER A 139 9.27 -12.96 -16.56
C SER A 139 10.74 -12.56 -16.61
N GLY A 140 11.30 -12.03 -15.51
CA GLY A 140 12.66 -11.49 -15.47
C GLY A 140 12.76 -10.03 -15.94
N GLU A 141 11.66 -9.33 -16.10
CA GLU A 141 11.65 -7.87 -16.34
C GLU A 141 12.28 -7.12 -15.17
N PHE A 142 12.07 -7.63 -13.94
CA PHE A 142 12.65 -7.15 -12.71
C PHE A 142 13.44 -8.26 -12.01
N ASP A 143 14.56 -7.92 -11.38
CA ASP A 143 15.38 -8.84 -10.60
C ASP A 143 14.71 -9.19 -9.27
N ALA A 144 13.97 -8.23 -8.68
CA ALA A 144 13.19 -8.39 -7.46
C ALA A 144 11.94 -7.54 -7.50
N GLY A 145 10.98 -7.87 -6.64
CA GLY A 145 9.72 -7.12 -6.51
C GLY A 145 9.29 -6.98 -5.05
N LEU A 146 8.79 -5.80 -4.72
CA LEU A 146 8.19 -5.50 -3.41
C LEU A 146 6.70 -5.70 -3.50
N ILE A 147 6.20 -6.84 -3.03
CA ILE A 147 4.79 -7.20 -3.09
C ILE A 147 4.04 -6.82 -1.81
N ILE A 148 2.77 -6.49 -1.97
CA ILE A 148 1.83 -6.11 -0.93
C ILE A 148 0.52 -6.91 -1.07
N HIS A 149 -0.40 -6.74 -0.12
CA HIS A 149 -1.73 -7.34 -0.14
C HIS A 149 -1.70 -8.87 -0.30
N GLU A 150 -2.66 -9.44 -1.03
CA GLU A 150 -2.82 -10.87 -1.27
C GLU A 150 -1.67 -11.53 -2.04
N SER A 151 -0.88 -10.76 -2.77
CA SER A 151 0.30 -11.27 -3.50
C SER A 151 1.27 -12.05 -2.60
N ARG A 152 1.28 -11.73 -1.29
CA ARG A 152 2.11 -12.45 -0.31
C ARG A 152 1.72 -13.93 -0.12
N PHE A 153 0.52 -14.32 -0.49
CA PHE A 153 0.05 -15.70 -0.34
C PHE A 153 0.33 -16.55 -1.56
N VAL A 154 0.44 -15.94 -2.74
CA VAL A 154 0.52 -16.63 -4.03
C VAL A 154 1.90 -16.54 -4.73
N TYR A 155 2.85 -15.75 -4.23
CA TYR A 155 4.14 -15.56 -4.90
C TYR A 155 4.91 -16.86 -5.16
N LYS A 156 4.70 -17.90 -4.32
CA LYS A 156 5.34 -19.21 -4.48
C LYS A 156 4.84 -19.96 -5.72
N ASP A 157 3.59 -19.73 -6.11
CA ASP A 157 2.97 -20.34 -7.29
C ASP A 157 3.64 -19.83 -8.58
N PHE A 158 4.27 -18.64 -8.52
CA PHE A 158 5.12 -18.06 -9.58
C PHE A 158 6.59 -18.52 -9.50
N GLY A 159 6.91 -19.53 -8.69
CA GLY A 159 8.28 -20.01 -8.50
C GLY A 159 9.22 -19.00 -7.84
N LEU A 160 8.66 -17.96 -7.20
CA LEU A 160 9.43 -16.89 -6.58
C LEU A 160 9.79 -17.21 -5.13
N LYS A 161 10.89 -16.63 -4.66
CA LYS A 161 11.43 -16.83 -3.32
C LYS A 161 11.44 -15.50 -2.56
N LYS A 162 11.16 -15.60 -1.27
CA LYS A 162 11.23 -14.45 -0.37
C LYS A 162 12.66 -14.15 0.01
N ILE A 163 13.10 -12.90 -0.15
CA ILE A 163 14.36 -12.37 0.37
C ILE A 163 14.14 -11.94 1.83
N VAL A 164 13.12 -11.12 2.09
CA VAL A 164 12.79 -10.61 3.42
C VAL A 164 11.30 -10.35 3.55
N ASP A 165 10.77 -10.55 4.75
CA ASP A 165 9.47 -10.04 5.19
C ASP A 165 9.75 -8.73 5.95
N LEU A 166 9.45 -7.60 5.32
CA LEU A 166 9.69 -6.28 5.90
C LEU A 166 8.79 -5.97 7.09
N GLY A 167 7.68 -6.68 7.19
CA GLY A 167 6.83 -6.53 8.34
C GLY A 167 7.38 -7.22 9.57
N LEU A 168 7.77 -8.47 9.43
CA LEU A 168 8.43 -9.19 10.53
C LEU A 168 9.73 -8.49 10.95
N TRP A 169 10.52 -8.04 9.96
CA TRP A 169 11.72 -7.26 10.26
C TRP A 169 11.41 -6.02 11.07
N TRP A 170 10.41 -5.22 10.66
CA TRP A 170 10.00 -4.00 11.37
C TRP A 170 9.54 -4.28 12.80
N GLU A 171 8.71 -5.32 12.98
CA GLU A 171 8.20 -5.73 14.30
C GLU A 171 9.35 -6.16 15.23
N GLN A 172 10.37 -6.87 14.69
CA GLN A 172 11.57 -7.28 15.43
C GLN A 172 12.46 -6.10 15.84
N GLU A 173 12.62 -5.09 14.97
CA GLU A 173 13.47 -3.93 15.24
C GLU A 173 12.79 -2.89 16.15
N THR A 174 11.47 -2.80 16.17
CA THR A 174 10.76 -1.69 16.81
C THR A 174 9.78 -2.11 17.89
N GLU A 175 9.44 -3.39 17.96
CA GLU A 175 8.36 -3.93 18.81
C GLU A 175 6.98 -3.28 18.54
N ILE A 176 6.82 -2.58 17.41
CA ILE A 176 5.61 -1.87 17.00
C ILE A 176 4.98 -2.63 15.83
N GLY A 177 3.66 -2.84 15.89
CA GLY A 177 2.88 -3.32 14.77
C GLY A 177 2.90 -2.33 13.59
N ARG A 178 2.37 -2.76 12.45
CA ARG A 178 2.31 -1.94 11.24
C ARG A 178 0.90 -1.50 10.94
N ALA A 179 0.77 -0.24 10.60
CA ALA A 179 -0.44 0.23 9.97
C ALA A 179 -0.36 -0.03 8.45
N HIS A 180 -1.34 -0.77 7.95
CA HIS A 180 -1.72 -0.76 6.55
C HIS A 180 -2.82 0.27 6.37
N VAL A 181 -2.55 1.20 5.54
CA VAL A 181 -3.53 2.19 5.12
C VAL A 181 -3.87 1.96 3.68
#